data_ec58887b997236b291066f252806149f
#
_entry.id   ec58887b997236b291066f252806149f
#
_cell.length_a   1.000
_cell.length_b   1.000
_cell.length_c   1.000
_cell.angle_alpha   90.00
_cell.angle_beta   90.00
_cell.angle_gamma   90.00
#
_symmetry.space_group_name_H-M   'P 1'
#
loop_
_entity.id
_entity.type
_entity.pdbx_description
1 polymer ?
#
loop_
_entity_poly.entity_id
_entity_poly.type
_entity_poly.pdbx_seq_one_letter_code
_entity_poly.pdbx_strand_id
1 'polypeptide(L)'
;MRLFLTAVALVSLAAPAHAQLAVPNEAGLTYGHVHLNVTDVDLHTKIWVEHFGGVATQKGFLRAVRMPGTLIAFTEAEPDGPSQGSVMDHFGVKVRDTGKWLEKWKAAGYTVDSEFTGAEGQHNAYVTLPDGVRVELQEDQMLPVEVSGYHIHFFTPEFESLLDWYVDVFGLEILPRGRIETTTNVPGMNMSFGNTQGEHAPSAGRAIDHIGFELDDLEAFCRQLEAKGIEFDIAFREVEAIELKIAFLTDPSGTRIELTEGYDRY
;
A
#
# COMPACT_ATOMS: atom_id res chain seq x y z
N MET A 1 -34.15 38.78 -39.65
CA MET A 1 -34.35 37.59 -38.83
C MET A 1 -32.97 37.22 -38.23
N ARG A 2 -32.70 37.63 -36.98
CA ARG A 2 -31.40 37.40 -36.33
C ARG A 2 -31.53 36.13 -35.46
N LEU A 3 -30.79 35.07 -35.82
CA LEU A 3 -30.66 33.87 -34.99
C LEU A 3 -29.70 34.19 -33.81
N PHE A 4 -30.20 34.08 -32.60
CA PHE A 4 -29.40 34.01 -31.41
C PHE A 4 -28.97 32.55 -31.19
N LEU A 5 -27.66 32.24 -31.36
CA LEU A 5 -27.08 31.00 -30.89
C LEU A 5 -26.79 31.13 -29.39
N THR A 6 -27.54 30.41 -28.58
CA THR A 6 -27.24 30.26 -27.14
C THR A 6 -26.20 29.16 -26.99
N ALA A 7 -25.00 29.53 -26.66
CA ALA A 7 -23.94 28.56 -26.27
C ALA A 7 -24.26 28.06 -24.87
N VAL A 8 -24.59 26.78 -24.74
CA VAL A 8 -24.67 26.09 -23.45
C VAL A 8 -23.27 25.65 -23.07
N ALA A 9 -22.67 26.34 -22.10
CA ALA A 9 -21.41 25.89 -21.50
C ALA A 9 -21.70 24.68 -20.60
N LEU A 10 -21.26 23.48 -21.02
CA LEU A 10 -21.19 22.32 -20.14
C LEU A 10 -20.04 22.57 -19.13
N VAL A 11 -20.41 22.93 -17.91
CA VAL A 11 -19.50 22.88 -16.77
C VAL A 11 -19.39 21.41 -16.37
N SER A 12 -18.30 20.76 -16.79
CA SER A 12 -17.92 19.45 -16.25
C SER A 12 -17.50 19.65 -14.79
N LEU A 13 -18.39 19.33 -13.86
CA LEU A 13 -18.05 19.13 -12.47
C LEU A 13 -17.12 17.91 -12.42
N ALA A 14 -15.82 18.15 -12.39
CA ALA A 14 -14.87 17.12 -11.99
C ALA A 14 -15.22 16.74 -10.54
N ALA A 15 -15.89 15.60 -10.37
CA ALA A 15 -16.00 15.00 -9.05
C ALA A 15 -14.57 14.80 -8.52
N PRO A 16 -14.27 15.12 -7.24
CA PRO A 16 -13.00 14.78 -6.67
C PRO A 16 -12.79 13.28 -6.90
N ALA A 17 -11.65 12.91 -7.48
CA ALA A 17 -11.27 11.51 -7.61
C ALA A 17 -11.10 10.98 -6.17
N HIS A 18 -12.18 10.46 -5.61
CA HIS A 18 -12.12 9.75 -4.35
C HIS A 18 -11.18 8.57 -4.58
N ALA A 19 -10.22 8.41 -3.68
CA ALA A 19 -9.29 7.28 -3.68
C ALA A 19 -10.11 5.99 -3.66
N GLN A 20 -10.32 5.42 -4.83
CA GLN A 20 -11.01 4.15 -5.00
C GLN A 20 -9.94 3.07 -5.13
N LEU A 21 -10.11 1.96 -4.44
CA LEU A 21 -9.29 0.78 -4.65
C LEU A 21 -9.41 0.33 -6.11
N ALA A 22 -8.40 -0.38 -6.60
CA ALA A 22 -8.46 -0.95 -7.95
C ALA A 22 -9.60 -1.95 -8.07
N VAL A 23 -10.10 -2.14 -9.28
CA VAL A 23 -11.13 -3.15 -9.55
C VAL A 23 -10.55 -4.52 -9.22
N PRO A 24 -11.23 -5.35 -8.40
CA PRO A 24 -10.78 -6.69 -8.05
C PRO A 24 -10.54 -7.57 -9.29
N ASN A 25 -9.63 -8.55 -9.16
CA ASN A 25 -9.43 -9.57 -10.18
C ASN A 25 -10.58 -10.61 -10.17
N GLU A 26 -10.47 -11.65 -10.99
CA GLU A 26 -11.48 -12.72 -11.09
C GLU A 26 -11.70 -13.50 -9.77
N ALA A 27 -10.72 -13.47 -8.86
CA ALA A 27 -10.85 -14.05 -7.51
C ALA A 27 -11.53 -13.10 -6.52
N GLY A 28 -11.96 -11.91 -6.93
CA GLY A 28 -12.52 -10.88 -6.07
C GLY A 28 -11.49 -10.18 -5.18
N LEU A 29 -10.20 -10.25 -5.53
CA LEU A 29 -9.08 -9.74 -4.74
C LEU A 29 -8.54 -8.44 -5.31
N THR A 30 -8.30 -7.46 -4.44
CA THR A 30 -7.53 -6.24 -4.76
C THR A 30 -6.64 -5.85 -3.57
N TYR A 31 -5.64 -5.00 -3.82
CA TYR A 31 -4.88 -4.41 -2.73
C TYR A 31 -5.74 -3.41 -1.96
N GLY A 32 -5.73 -3.51 -0.64
CA GLY A 32 -6.52 -2.67 0.26
C GLY A 32 -5.71 -1.57 0.94
N HIS A 33 -4.73 -1.98 1.78
CA HIS A 33 -4.04 -1.04 2.66
C HIS A 33 -2.64 -1.49 3.06
N VAL A 34 -1.87 -0.54 3.60
CA VAL A 34 -0.72 -0.78 4.45
C VAL A 34 -1.06 -0.31 5.87
N HIS A 35 -0.69 -1.08 6.89
CA HIS A 35 -0.94 -0.76 8.28
C HIS A 35 0.36 -0.41 9.00
N LEU A 36 0.36 0.74 9.66
CA LEU A 36 1.51 1.29 10.36
C LEU A 36 1.30 1.29 11.87
N ASN A 37 2.30 0.83 12.62
CA ASN A 37 2.41 1.12 14.04
C ASN A 37 3.16 2.44 14.21
N VAL A 38 2.55 3.41 14.88
CA VAL A 38 3.10 4.76 15.02
C VAL A 38 2.88 5.30 16.43
N THR A 39 3.84 6.06 16.95
CA THR A 39 3.73 6.66 18.30
C THR A 39 2.82 7.88 18.32
N ASP A 40 2.63 8.56 17.18
CA ASP A 40 1.79 9.77 17.05
C ASP A 40 0.99 9.70 15.73
N VAL A 41 -0.26 9.24 15.83
CA VAL A 41 -1.18 9.12 14.69
C VAL A 41 -1.53 10.49 14.08
N ASP A 42 -1.58 11.58 14.88
CA ASP A 42 -1.87 12.91 14.37
C ASP A 42 -0.70 13.42 13.49
N LEU A 43 0.53 13.21 13.92
CA LEU A 43 1.73 13.55 13.16
C LEU A 43 1.78 12.78 11.84
N HIS A 44 1.59 11.46 11.88
CA HIS A 44 1.57 10.64 10.66
C HIS A 44 0.43 11.03 9.73
N THR A 45 -0.79 11.23 10.25
CA THR A 45 -1.93 11.72 9.46
C THR A 45 -1.57 13.03 8.75
N LYS A 46 -0.96 13.99 9.47
CA LYS A 46 -0.52 15.26 8.90
C LYS A 46 0.49 15.06 7.78
N ILE A 47 1.51 14.21 7.97
CA ILE A 47 2.53 13.94 6.95
C ILE A 47 1.88 13.35 5.69
N TRP A 48 1.04 12.32 5.82
CA TRP A 48 0.38 11.68 4.69
C TRP A 48 -0.58 12.61 3.95
N VAL A 49 -1.24 13.54 4.65
CA VAL A 49 -2.12 14.55 4.03
C VAL A 49 -1.31 15.64 3.33
N GLU A 50 -0.33 16.25 4.01
CA GLU A 50 0.37 17.43 3.51
C GLU A 50 1.41 17.10 2.40
N HIS A 51 2.09 15.96 2.51
CA HIS A 51 3.18 15.60 1.59
C HIS A 51 2.78 14.56 0.56
N PHE A 52 1.86 13.67 0.89
CA PHE A 52 1.41 12.61 -0.03
C PHE A 52 0.02 12.86 -0.61
N GLY A 53 -0.65 13.96 -0.23
CA GLY A 53 -1.93 14.36 -0.80
C GLY A 53 -3.11 13.47 -0.41
N GLY A 54 -2.97 12.72 0.68
CA GLY A 54 -4.02 11.87 1.19
C GLY A 54 -5.17 12.64 1.85
N VAL A 55 -6.26 11.95 2.11
CA VAL A 55 -7.45 12.48 2.81
C VAL A 55 -7.66 11.67 4.09
N ALA A 56 -7.58 12.35 5.23
CA ALA A 56 -7.82 11.71 6.52
C ALA A 56 -9.23 11.12 6.59
N THR A 57 -9.33 9.90 7.06
CA THR A 57 -10.61 9.19 7.29
C THR A 57 -10.59 8.45 8.63
N GLN A 58 -11.76 8.16 9.14
CA GLN A 58 -11.90 7.41 10.39
C GLN A 58 -13.23 6.66 10.39
N LYS A 59 -13.20 5.41 10.88
CA LYS A 59 -14.40 4.65 11.16
C LYS A 59 -14.26 3.91 12.48
N GLY A 60 -15.16 4.23 13.41
CA GLY A 60 -15.02 3.76 14.80
C GLY A 60 -13.68 4.18 15.40
N PHE A 61 -12.92 3.21 15.87
CA PHE A 61 -11.57 3.41 16.42
C PHE A 61 -10.47 3.43 15.35
N LEU A 62 -10.76 2.99 14.12
CA LEU A 62 -9.76 2.90 13.05
C LEU A 62 -9.55 4.25 12.40
N ARG A 63 -8.34 4.77 12.50
CA ARG A 63 -7.87 5.98 11.83
C ARG A 63 -7.04 5.59 10.61
N ALA A 64 -7.26 6.29 9.51
CA ALA A 64 -6.53 6.04 8.28
C ALA A 64 -6.39 7.31 7.43
N VAL A 65 -5.55 7.25 6.41
CA VAL A 65 -5.47 8.23 5.33
C VAL A 65 -5.74 7.52 4.02
N ARG A 66 -6.73 8.00 3.29
CA ARG A 66 -7.05 7.50 1.96
C ARG A 66 -6.15 8.17 0.92
N MET A 67 -5.50 7.36 0.11
CA MET A 67 -4.69 7.80 -1.04
C MET A 67 -5.21 7.14 -2.32
N PRO A 68 -4.91 7.70 -3.51
CA PRO A 68 -5.17 6.99 -4.75
C PRO A 68 -4.55 5.59 -4.73
N GLY A 69 -5.39 4.56 -4.89
CA GLY A 69 -5.01 3.14 -4.95
C GLY A 69 -4.72 2.45 -3.62
N THR A 70 -4.79 3.13 -2.46
CA THR A 70 -4.49 2.52 -1.17
C THR A 70 -5.07 3.28 0.03
N LEU A 71 -5.20 2.60 1.17
CA LEU A 71 -5.33 3.23 2.47
C LEU A 71 -4.04 3.05 3.28
N ILE A 72 -3.70 4.06 4.08
CA ILE A 72 -2.67 4.00 5.11
C ILE A 72 -3.41 3.93 6.44
N ALA A 73 -3.46 2.77 7.06
CA ALA A 73 -4.13 2.58 8.35
C ALA A 73 -3.14 2.69 9.51
N PHE A 74 -3.61 3.07 10.70
CA PHE A 74 -2.75 3.32 11.86
C PHE A 74 -3.21 2.57 13.10
N THR A 75 -2.24 2.01 13.81
CA THR A 75 -2.34 1.67 15.23
C THR A 75 -1.42 2.60 16.02
N GLU A 76 -1.94 3.24 17.07
CA GLU A 76 -1.13 4.02 18.00
C GLU A 76 -0.38 3.08 18.94
N ALA A 77 0.87 2.77 18.57
CA ALA A 77 1.77 1.88 19.30
C ALA A 77 3.22 2.21 18.95
N GLU A 78 4.13 2.07 19.90
CA GLU A 78 5.57 2.12 19.62
C GLU A 78 5.96 0.86 18.84
N PRO A 79 6.53 0.99 17.62
CA PRO A 79 6.96 -0.17 16.86
C PRO A 79 8.19 -0.84 17.46
N ASP A 80 8.29 -2.16 17.34
CA ASP A 80 9.45 -2.96 17.77
C ASP A 80 10.72 -2.63 16.98
N GLY A 81 10.61 -1.83 15.93
CA GLY A 81 11.71 -1.32 15.12
C GLY A 81 11.25 -0.78 13.76
N PRO A 82 12.17 -0.20 12.97
CA PRO A 82 11.85 0.37 11.66
C PRO A 82 11.37 -0.70 10.67
N SER A 83 10.72 -0.27 9.58
CA SER A 83 10.36 -1.20 8.50
C SER A 83 11.60 -1.74 7.78
N GLN A 84 12.62 -0.93 7.60
CA GLN A 84 13.90 -1.38 7.05
C GLN A 84 14.51 -2.46 7.94
N GLY A 85 14.91 -3.58 7.33
CA GLY A 85 15.42 -4.77 8.03
C GLY A 85 14.31 -5.71 8.52
N SER A 86 13.05 -5.47 8.16
CA SER A 86 12.01 -6.50 8.20
C SER A 86 11.83 -7.13 6.82
N VAL A 87 11.09 -8.22 6.75
CA VAL A 87 10.72 -8.86 5.48
C VAL A 87 10.00 -7.87 4.56
N MET A 88 9.20 -6.95 5.10
CA MET A 88 8.51 -5.89 4.37
C MET A 88 9.28 -4.57 4.59
N ASP A 89 10.32 -4.34 3.75
CA ASP A 89 11.30 -3.28 3.94
C ASP A 89 10.71 -1.88 3.76
N HIS A 90 9.92 -1.68 2.71
CA HIS A 90 9.34 -0.38 2.41
C HIS A 90 8.06 -0.46 1.58
N PHE A 91 7.29 0.60 1.71
CA PHE A 91 6.16 0.91 0.85
C PHE A 91 6.57 1.94 -0.21
N GLY A 92 6.17 1.73 -1.45
CA GLY A 92 6.50 2.61 -2.56
C GLY A 92 5.29 3.41 -3.06
N VAL A 93 5.52 4.67 -3.36
CA VAL A 93 4.55 5.55 -4.02
C VAL A 93 5.11 6.08 -5.33
N LYS A 94 4.24 6.26 -6.33
CA LYS A 94 4.55 7.07 -7.49
C LYS A 94 4.30 8.53 -7.19
N VAL A 95 5.21 9.39 -7.66
CA VAL A 95 5.08 10.85 -7.63
C VAL A 95 5.32 11.40 -9.03
N ARG A 96 4.61 12.47 -9.40
CA ARG A 96 4.73 13.05 -10.75
C ARG A 96 6.11 13.63 -11.03
N ASP A 97 6.78 14.19 -10.02
CA ASP A 97 8.09 14.84 -10.12
C ASP A 97 8.81 14.67 -8.78
N THR A 98 9.73 13.72 -8.73
CA THR A 98 10.48 13.40 -7.51
C THR A 98 11.31 14.60 -7.03
N GLY A 99 11.94 15.35 -7.94
CA GLY A 99 12.74 16.52 -7.56
C GLY A 99 11.92 17.56 -6.83
N LYS A 100 10.78 17.96 -7.40
CA LYS A 100 9.88 18.94 -6.75
C LYS A 100 9.27 18.43 -5.44
N TRP A 101 8.98 17.13 -5.37
CA TRP A 101 8.49 16.52 -4.14
C TRP A 101 9.54 16.62 -3.04
N LEU A 102 10.80 16.27 -3.34
CA LEU A 102 11.93 16.34 -2.41
C LEU A 102 12.26 17.78 -1.97
N GLU A 103 12.10 18.78 -2.85
CA GLU A 103 12.24 20.19 -2.47
C GLU A 103 11.25 20.58 -1.37
N LYS A 104 9.96 20.20 -1.51
CA LYS A 104 8.93 20.45 -0.50
C LYS A 104 9.21 19.71 0.80
N TRP A 105 9.66 18.46 0.71
CA TRP A 105 10.01 17.61 1.84
C TRP A 105 11.15 18.22 2.67
N LYS A 106 12.24 18.62 2.00
CA LYS A 106 13.40 19.29 2.61
C LYS A 106 13.01 20.66 3.20
N ALA A 107 12.15 21.42 2.53
CA ALA A 107 11.67 22.72 3.02
C ALA A 107 10.80 22.59 4.30
N ALA A 108 10.14 21.45 4.50
CA ALA A 108 9.41 21.13 5.72
C ALA A 108 10.31 20.64 6.87
N GLY A 109 11.62 20.53 6.65
CA GLY A 109 12.62 20.15 7.65
C GLY A 109 12.91 18.65 7.71
N TYR A 110 12.39 17.86 6.79
CA TYR A 110 12.65 16.42 6.72
C TYR A 110 13.90 16.09 5.90
N THR A 111 14.51 14.93 6.20
CA THR A 111 15.69 14.44 5.50
C THR A 111 15.34 13.52 4.34
N VAL A 112 16.27 13.39 3.40
CA VAL A 112 16.23 12.42 2.29
C VAL A 112 17.34 11.41 2.52
N ASP A 113 17.00 10.12 2.49
CA ASP A 113 17.98 9.07 2.78
C ASP A 113 18.90 8.85 1.58
N SER A 114 18.33 8.77 0.38
CA SER A 114 19.09 8.63 -0.86
C SER A 114 18.24 8.98 -2.09
N GLU A 115 18.93 9.33 -3.20
CA GLU A 115 18.37 9.51 -4.53
C GLU A 115 19.09 8.56 -5.49
N PHE A 116 18.36 7.90 -6.41
CA PHE A 116 18.92 6.91 -7.32
C PHE A 116 18.10 6.73 -8.60
N THR A 117 18.65 5.98 -9.56
CA THR A 117 17.89 5.56 -10.76
C THR A 117 17.23 4.21 -10.49
N GLY A 118 15.91 4.18 -10.56
CA GLY A 118 15.09 3.01 -10.30
C GLY A 118 15.19 1.92 -11.38
N ALA A 119 14.49 0.80 -11.17
CA ALA A 119 14.53 -0.37 -12.05
C ALA A 119 13.99 -0.10 -13.45
N GLU A 120 13.10 0.87 -13.59
CA GLU A 120 12.49 1.29 -14.87
C GLU A 120 13.21 2.52 -15.49
N GLY A 121 14.35 2.94 -14.89
CA GLY A 121 15.17 4.06 -15.37
C GLY A 121 14.75 5.45 -14.90
N GLN A 122 13.75 5.54 -14.03
CA GLN A 122 13.19 6.78 -13.50
C GLN A 122 13.96 7.29 -12.26
N HIS A 123 13.72 8.56 -11.87
CA HIS A 123 14.28 9.17 -10.68
C HIS A 123 13.53 8.69 -9.44
N ASN A 124 14.22 7.96 -8.56
CA ASN A 124 13.69 7.46 -7.29
C ASN A 124 14.42 8.08 -6.10
N ALA A 125 13.77 8.04 -4.95
CA ALA A 125 14.37 8.42 -3.68
C ALA A 125 13.80 7.58 -2.54
N TYR A 126 14.58 7.41 -1.47
CA TYR A 126 14.09 6.93 -0.19
C TYR A 126 13.97 8.08 0.80
N VAL A 127 12.88 8.06 1.56
CA VAL A 127 12.66 8.89 2.74
C VAL A 127 12.21 8.00 3.89
N THR A 128 12.60 8.36 5.11
CA THR A 128 12.12 7.69 6.32
C THR A 128 11.27 8.67 7.13
N LEU A 129 10.03 8.30 7.35
CA LEU A 129 9.07 9.02 8.19
C LEU A 129 9.38 8.72 9.68
N PRO A 130 8.78 9.46 10.63
CA PRO A 130 8.85 9.11 12.05
C PRO A 130 8.58 7.62 12.27
N ASP A 131 9.00 7.10 13.41
CA ASP A 131 8.88 5.69 13.81
C ASP A 131 9.60 4.68 12.88
N GLY A 132 10.35 5.18 11.88
CA GLY A 132 11.12 4.32 10.97
C GLY A 132 10.30 3.75 9.80
N VAL A 133 9.20 4.37 9.42
CA VAL A 133 8.43 4.00 8.23
C VAL A 133 9.20 4.44 6.97
N ARG A 134 9.75 3.48 6.24
CA ARG A 134 10.50 3.75 5.00
C ARG A 134 9.59 3.80 3.80
N VAL A 135 9.73 4.87 2.99
CA VAL A 135 8.94 5.08 1.77
C VAL A 135 9.86 5.29 0.57
N GLU A 136 9.62 4.56 -0.51
CA GLU A 136 10.25 4.81 -1.81
C GLU A 136 9.37 5.74 -2.65
N LEU A 137 9.96 6.81 -3.15
CA LEU A 137 9.37 7.68 -4.16
C LEU A 137 9.86 7.22 -5.54
N GLN A 138 8.94 6.98 -6.46
CA GLN A 138 9.23 6.63 -7.84
C GLN A 138 8.60 7.65 -8.79
N GLU A 139 9.42 8.30 -9.63
CA GLU A 139 8.90 9.27 -10.59
C GLU A 139 8.04 8.61 -11.67
N ASP A 140 6.88 9.23 -11.94
CA ASP A 140 6.03 8.91 -13.08
C ASP A 140 5.38 10.20 -13.59
N GLN A 141 6.01 10.85 -14.58
CA GLN A 141 5.57 12.13 -15.13
C GLN A 141 4.19 12.05 -15.81
N MET A 142 3.71 10.85 -16.12
CA MET A 142 2.39 10.63 -16.72
C MET A 142 1.31 10.33 -15.68
N LEU A 143 1.65 10.31 -14.38
CA LEU A 143 0.71 10.04 -13.32
C LEU A 143 -0.45 11.05 -13.35
N PRO A 144 -1.73 10.61 -13.38
CA PRO A 144 -2.89 11.53 -13.47
C PRO A 144 -3.13 12.34 -12.19
N VAL A 145 -2.54 11.92 -11.08
CA VAL A 145 -2.58 12.57 -9.76
C VAL A 145 -1.17 12.98 -9.33
N GLU A 146 -1.00 13.70 -8.23
CA GLU A 146 0.34 14.09 -7.76
C GLU A 146 1.08 12.92 -7.11
N VAL A 147 0.36 12.07 -6.35
CA VAL A 147 0.91 10.89 -5.65
C VAL A 147 -0.09 9.75 -5.72
N SER A 148 0.40 8.52 -5.83
CA SER A 148 -0.41 7.29 -5.77
C SER A 148 0.37 6.17 -5.09
N GLY A 149 -0.29 5.28 -4.35
CA GLY A 149 0.27 4.00 -3.92
C GLY A 149 0.75 3.20 -5.14
N TYR A 150 1.83 2.43 -4.99
CA TYR A 150 2.40 1.73 -6.14
C TYR A 150 2.94 0.35 -5.83
N HIS A 151 3.86 0.19 -4.86
CA HIS A 151 4.47 -1.12 -4.61
C HIS A 151 4.78 -1.38 -3.13
N ILE A 152 4.95 -2.67 -2.82
CA ILE A 152 5.60 -3.17 -1.60
C ILE A 152 6.84 -3.94 -2.02
N HIS A 153 7.92 -3.80 -1.27
CA HIS A 153 9.16 -4.53 -1.49
C HIS A 153 9.47 -5.46 -0.33
N PHE A 154 9.55 -6.75 -0.65
CA PHE A 154 9.88 -7.82 0.28
C PHE A 154 11.34 -8.22 0.12
N PHE A 155 12.07 -8.34 1.23
CA PHE A 155 13.44 -8.81 1.24
C PHE A 155 13.59 -10.03 2.16
N THR A 156 13.93 -11.16 1.56
CA THR A 156 14.19 -12.43 2.25
C THR A 156 15.20 -13.26 1.45
N PRO A 157 16.01 -14.14 2.08
CA PRO A 157 16.85 -15.07 1.34
C PRO A 157 16.05 -16.00 0.42
N GLU A 158 14.81 -16.34 0.81
CA GLU A 158 13.90 -17.24 0.08
C GLU A 158 12.95 -16.48 -0.86
N PHE A 159 13.35 -15.34 -1.40
CA PHE A 159 12.49 -14.42 -2.14
C PHE A 159 11.80 -15.05 -3.38
N GLU A 160 12.44 -16.02 -4.07
CA GLU A 160 11.86 -16.72 -5.22
C GLU A 160 10.71 -17.63 -4.77
N SER A 161 10.93 -18.44 -3.72
CA SER A 161 9.87 -19.30 -3.17
C SER A 161 8.76 -18.51 -2.48
N LEU A 162 9.07 -17.33 -1.93
CA LEU A 162 8.06 -16.44 -1.41
C LEU A 162 7.16 -15.89 -2.53
N LEU A 163 7.74 -15.47 -3.65
CA LEU A 163 6.98 -15.04 -4.84
C LEU A 163 6.07 -16.17 -5.33
N ASP A 164 6.60 -17.39 -5.46
CA ASP A 164 5.83 -18.57 -5.87
C ASP A 164 4.65 -18.83 -4.91
N TRP A 165 4.86 -18.66 -3.62
CA TRP A 165 3.82 -18.79 -2.61
C TRP A 165 2.69 -17.76 -2.81
N TYR A 166 3.02 -16.48 -3.03
CA TYR A 166 2.02 -15.45 -3.32
C TYR A 166 1.24 -15.73 -4.61
N VAL A 167 1.93 -16.20 -5.64
CA VAL A 167 1.30 -16.59 -6.92
C VAL A 167 0.30 -17.73 -6.71
N ASP A 168 0.69 -18.78 -5.98
CA ASP A 168 -0.17 -19.95 -5.73
C ASP A 168 -1.35 -19.63 -4.78
N VAL A 169 -1.07 -18.95 -3.67
CA VAL A 169 -2.09 -18.67 -2.64
C VAL A 169 -3.15 -17.72 -3.13
N PHE A 170 -2.73 -16.62 -3.78
CA PHE A 170 -3.62 -15.54 -4.21
C PHE A 170 -3.99 -15.59 -5.70
N GLY A 171 -3.52 -16.60 -6.45
CA GLY A 171 -3.82 -16.75 -7.86
C GLY A 171 -3.26 -15.62 -8.72
N LEU A 172 -2.04 -15.16 -8.44
CA LEU A 172 -1.40 -14.05 -9.14
C LEU A 172 -0.53 -14.56 -10.30
N GLU A 173 -0.02 -13.62 -11.12
CA GLU A 173 0.90 -13.92 -12.22
C GLU A 173 2.24 -13.21 -12.02
N ILE A 174 3.35 -13.85 -12.38
CA ILE A 174 4.67 -13.22 -12.39
C ILE A 174 4.73 -12.25 -13.57
N LEU A 175 4.90 -10.96 -13.26
CA LEU A 175 4.92 -9.87 -14.23
C LEU A 175 6.13 -8.97 -13.99
N PRO A 176 7.24 -9.14 -14.75
CA PRO A 176 8.46 -8.34 -14.56
C PRO A 176 8.19 -6.83 -14.61
N ARG A 177 8.90 -6.08 -13.76
CA ARG A 177 8.83 -4.62 -13.66
C ARG A 177 10.20 -4.01 -13.95
N GLY A 178 10.39 -3.44 -15.12
CA GLY A 178 11.70 -2.92 -15.54
C GLY A 178 12.76 -4.02 -15.50
N ARG A 179 13.78 -3.85 -14.64
CA ARG A 179 14.86 -4.82 -14.44
C ARG A 179 14.61 -5.81 -13.30
N ILE A 180 13.47 -5.70 -12.62
CA ILE A 180 13.08 -6.63 -11.56
C ILE A 180 12.24 -7.74 -12.19
N GLU A 181 12.76 -8.96 -12.18
CA GLU A 181 12.08 -10.14 -12.74
C GLU A 181 11.20 -10.85 -11.69
N THR A 182 11.56 -10.74 -10.42
CA THR A 182 10.87 -11.38 -9.29
C THR A 182 9.78 -10.46 -8.73
N THR A 183 8.71 -10.28 -9.48
CA THR A 183 7.58 -9.41 -9.11
C THR A 183 6.25 -9.99 -9.60
N THR A 184 5.18 -9.65 -8.90
CA THR A 184 3.80 -9.92 -9.28
C THR A 184 2.94 -8.68 -9.03
N ASN A 185 1.73 -8.65 -9.58
CA ASN A 185 0.77 -7.60 -9.31
C ASN A 185 -0.50 -8.19 -8.70
N VAL A 186 -0.92 -7.62 -7.57
CA VAL A 186 -2.31 -7.62 -7.17
C VAL A 186 -2.95 -6.35 -7.74
N PRO A 187 -4.23 -6.33 -8.18
CA PRO A 187 -4.84 -5.09 -8.64
C PRO A 187 -4.59 -3.93 -7.68
N GLY A 188 -4.03 -2.82 -8.17
CA GLY A 188 -3.68 -1.64 -7.39
C GLY A 188 -2.27 -1.62 -6.79
N MET A 189 -1.53 -2.74 -6.78
CA MET A 189 -0.21 -2.80 -6.14
C MET A 189 0.73 -3.76 -6.86
N ASN A 190 1.96 -3.32 -7.12
CA ASN A 190 3.06 -4.20 -7.47
C ASN A 190 3.72 -4.75 -6.21
N MET A 191 4.04 -6.02 -6.21
CA MET A 191 4.76 -6.72 -5.14
C MET A 191 6.11 -7.17 -5.69
N SER A 192 7.20 -6.60 -5.19
CA SER A 192 8.57 -6.92 -5.62
C SER A 192 9.29 -7.72 -4.54
N PHE A 193 10.00 -8.76 -4.96
CA PHE A 193 10.68 -9.70 -4.07
C PHE A 193 12.18 -9.68 -4.37
N GLY A 194 13.00 -9.48 -3.35
CA GLY A 194 14.44 -9.36 -3.48
C GLY A 194 15.20 -10.12 -2.40
N ASN A 195 16.46 -10.41 -2.70
CA ASN A 195 17.34 -11.10 -1.76
C ASN A 195 17.84 -10.13 -0.68
N THR A 196 17.89 -10.61 0.56
CA THR A 196 18.65 -9.98 1.63
C THR A 196 19.85 -10.82 2.00
N GLN A 197 20.97 -10.16 2.35
CA GLN A 197 22.21 -10.84 2.78
C GLN A 197 22.31 -11.01 4.30
N GLY A 198 21.32 -10.52 5.05
CA GLY A 198 21.30 -10.51 6.50
C GLY A 198 20.04 -11.15 7.10
N GLU A 199 20.00 -11.16 8.41
CA GLU A 199 18.80 -11.47 9.14
C GLU A 199 17.72 -10.44 8.80
N HIS A 200 16.48 -10.90 8.67
CA HIS A 200 15.31 -10.06 8.51
C HIS A 200 14.28 -10.41 9.58
N ALA A 201 13.64 -9.39 10.14
CA ALA A 201 12.61 -9.60 11.15
C ALA A 201 11.24 -9.84 10.48
N PRO A 202 10.32 -10.60 11.10
CA PRO A 202 8.92 -10.57 10.74
C PRO A 202 8.36 -9.14 10.73
N SER A 203 7.30 -8.89 9.95
CA SER A 203 6.72 -7.54 9.86
C SER A 203 5.84 -7.18 11.07
N ALA A 204 5.19 -8.17 11.68
CA ALA A 204 4.31 -7.94 12.83
C ALA A 204 5.03 -7.19 13.96
N GLY A 205 4.42 -6.11 14.46
CA GLY A 205 4.99 -5.23 15.49
C GLY A 205 5.95 -4.16 14.96
N ARG A 206 6.39 -4.22 13.70
CA ARG A 206 7.32 -3.23 13.12
C ARG A 206 6.57 -1.98 12.65
N ALA A 207 7.32 -0.96 12.23
CA ALA A 207 6.76 0.31 11.76
C ALA A 207 5.79 0.13 10.57
N ILE A 208 6.07 -0.79 9.64
CA ILE A 208 5.09 -1.33 8.70
C ILE A 208 4.72 -2.72 9.24
N ASP A 209 3.54 -2.83 9.85
CA ASP A 209 3.09 -4.05 10.55
C ASP A 209 2.60 -5.12 9.58
N HIS A 210 1.70 -4.72 8.69
CA HIS A 210 1.10 -5.63 7.72
C HIS A 210 0.62 -4.93 6.45
N ILE A 211 0.38 -5.74 5.43
CA ILE A 211 -0.37 -5.37 4.25
C ILE A 211 -1.77 -5.96 4.32
N GLY A 212 -2.72 -5.31 3.67
CA GLY A 212 -4.08 -5.79 3.58
C GLY A 212 -4.56 -5.96 2.16
N PHE A 213 -5.27 -7.04 1.92
CA PHE A 213 -5.99 -7.30 0.68
C PHE A 213 -7.50 -7.20 0.92
N GLU A 214 -8.19 -6.49 0.04
CA GLU A 214 -9.64 -6.38 0.06
C GLU A 214 -10.27 -7.46 -0.82
N LEU A 215 -11.33 -8.09 -0.34
CA LEU A 215 -12.05 -9.18 -0.97
C LEU A 215 -13.52 -8.83 -1.18
N ASP A 216 -14.11 -9.29 -2.28
CA ASP A 216 -15.56 -9.19 -2.52
C ASP A 216 -16.36 -10.15 -1.61
N ASP A 217 -15.80 -11.33 -1.27
CA ASP A 217 -16.39 -12.36 -0.39
C ASP A 217 -15.28 -13.00 0.43
N LEU A 218 -14.93 -12.35 1.55
CA LEU A 218 -13.85 -12.79 2.43
C LEU A 218 -14.10 -14.18 3.03
N GLU A 219 -15.35 -14.48 3.42
CA GLU A 219 -15.65 -15.77 4.04
C GLU A 219 -15.44 -16.94 3.06
N ALA A 220 -15.88 -16.77 1.79
CA ALA A 220 -15.65 -17.79 0.77
C ALA A 220 -14.16 -17.93 0.46
N PHE A 221 -13.40 -16.82 0.41
CA PHE A 221 -11.97 -16.84 0.16
C PHE A 221 -11.20 -17.54 1.29
N CYS A 222 -11.54 -17.27 2.56
CA CYS A 222 -10.93 -17.97 3.71
C CYS A 222 -11.16 -19.50 3.62
N ARG A 223 -12.38 -19.95 3.27
CA ARG A 223 -12.64 -21.40 3.07
C ARG A 223 -11.78 -22.01 1.95
N GLN A 224 -11.49 -21.25 0.88
CA GLN A 224 -10.61 -21.73 -0.19
C GLN A 224 -9.16 -21.85 0.29
N LEU A 225 -8.66 -20.90 1.09
CA LEU A 225 -7.33 -20.95 1.67
C LEU A 225 -7.19 -22.11 2.67
N GLU A 226 -8.17 -22.33 3.54
CA GLU A 226 -8.21 -23.48 4.45
C GLU A 226 -8.16 -24.81 3.68
N ALA A 227 -8.88 -24.92 2.56
CA ALA A 227 -8.86 -26.09 1.70
C ALA A 227 -7.50 -26.34 1.03
N LYS A 228 -6.68 -25.29 0.86
CA LYS A 228 -5.28 -25.37 0.42
C LYS A 228 -4.31 -25.67 1.57
N GLY A 229 -4.79 -25.74 2.82
CA GLY A 229 -3.97 -25.98 4.01
C GLY A 229 -3.30 -24.74 4.59
N ILE A 230 -3.77 -23.55 4.22
CA ILE A 230 -3.31 -22.29 4.82
C ILE A 230 -3.94 -22.15 6.20
N GLU A 231 -3.11 -21.90 7.20
CA GLU A 231 -3.53 -21.64 8.58
C GLU A 231 -3.68 -20.12 8.80
N PHE A 232 -4.70 -19.73 9.57
CA PHE A 232 -4.97 -18.35 9.94
C PHE A 232 -4.49 -18.06 11.36
N ASP A 233 -3.78 -16.95 11.57
CA ASP A 233 -3.46 -16.42 12.89
C ASP A 233 -4.74 -15.93 13.59
N ILE A 234 -5.62 -15.28 12.80
CA ILE A 234 -6.97 -14.86 13.19
C ILE A 234 -7.92 -15.35 12.11
N ALA A 235 -8.77 -16.32 12.44
CA ALA A 235 -9.80 -16.83 11.53
C ALA A 235 -10.82 -15.73 11.18
N PHE A 236 -11.54 -15.94 10.07
CA PHE A 236 -12.63 -15.05 9.64
C PHE A 236 -13.52 -14.62 10.81
N ARG A 237 -13.74 -13.31 10.90
CA ARG A 237 -14.69 -12.71 11.85
C ARG A 237 -15.18 -11.34 11.37
N GLU A 238 -16.35 -10.96 11.86
CA GLU A 238 -16.90 -9.61 11.70
C GLU A 238 -16.49 -8.70 12.86
N VAL A 239 -16.18 -7.44 12.56
CA VAL A 239 -15.87 -6.38 13.53
C VAL A 239 -16.91 -5.28 13.36
N GLU A 240 -18.06 -5.46 13.99
CA GLU A 240 -19.24 -4.57 13.86
C GLU A 240 -18.91 -3.10 14.09
N ALA A 241 -18.05 -2.80 15.07
CA ALA A 241 -17.69 -1.43 15.46
C ALA A 241 -17.06 -0.60 14.34
N ILE A 242 -16.47 -1.26 13.35
CA ILE A 242 -15.83 -0.65 12.18
C ILE A 242 -16.43 -1.19 10.87
N GLU A 243 -17.51 -1.99 10.95
CA GLU A 243 -18.21 -2.58 9.81
C GLU A 243 -17.27 -3.31 8.81
N LEU A 244 -16.24 -3.96 9.33
CA LEU A 244 -15.30 -4.76 8.55
C LEU A 244 -15.44 -6.25 8.89
N LYS A 245 -15.22 -7.08 7.88
CA LYS A 245 -14.85 -8.48 8.07
C LYS A 245 -13.35 -8.60 7.92
N ILE A 246 -12.71 -9.42 8.74
CA ILE A 246 -11.26 -9.57 8.78
C ILE A 246 -10.85 -11.03 8.95
N ALA A 247 -9.66 -11.33 8.44
CA ALA A 247 -8.88 -12.52 8.78
C ALA A 247 -7.40 -12.18 8.69
N PHE A 248 -6.54 -12.87 9.44
CA PHE A 248 -5.09 -12.68 9.38
C PHE A 248 -4.37 -13.98 9.16
N LEU A 249 -3.32 -13.93 8.37
CA LEU A 249 -2.36 -15.01 8.18
C LEU A 249 -0.94 -14.44 8.11
N THR A 250 0.04 -15.31 8.26
CA THR A 250 1.46 -14.96 8.12
C THR A 250 2.05 -15.78 6.97
N ASP A 251 2.78 -15.12 6.07
CA ASP A 251 3.48 -15.77 4.98
C ASP A 251 4.72 -16.56 5.48
N PRO A 252 5.33 -17.43 4.65
CA PRO A 252 6.49 -18.22 5.06
C PRO A 252 7.72 -17.44 5.52
N SER A 253 7.82 -16.16 5.17
CA SER A 253 8.95 -15.28 5.54
C SER A 253 8.63 -14.35 6.71
N GLY A 254 7.41 -14.42 7.26
CA GLY A 254 7.00 -13.64 8.42
C GLY A 254 6.30 -12.33 8.10
N THR A 255 5.80 -12.14 6.87
CA THR A 255 4.91 -11.01 6.58
C THR A 255 3.53 -11.29 7.14
N ARG A 256 3.04 -10.41 7.99
CA ARG A 256 1.65 -10.42 8.43
C ARG A 256 0.75 -9.87 7.31
N ILE A 257 -0.32 -10.58 7.02
CA ILE A 257 -1.28 -10.25 5.97
C ILE A 257 -2.67 -10.16 6.58
N GLU A 258 -3.36 -9.05 6.36
CA GLU A 258 -4.77 -8.91 6.68
C GLU A 258 -5.60 -9.10 5.41
N LEU A 259 -6.64 -9.91 5.52
CA LEU A 259 -7.69 -10.04 4.51
C LEU A 259 -8.91 -9.31 5.03
N THR A 260 -9.51 -8.44 4.20
CA THR A 260 -10.62 -7.58 4.60
C THR A 260 -11.77 -7.65 3.60
N GLU A 261 -12.98 -7.34 4.08
CA GLU A 261 -14.14 -7.01 3.27
C GLU A 261 -14.82 -5.79 3.89
N GLY A 262 -14.92 -4.69 3.13
CA GLY A 262 -15.57 -3.45 3.55
C GLY A 262 -14.64 -2.22 3.64
N TYR A 263 -13.33 -2.35 3.38
CA TYR A 263 -12.41 -1.21 3.35
C TYR A 263 -12.67 -0.24 2.18
N ASP A 264 -13.26 -0.72 1.10
CA ASP A 264 -13.69 0.10 -0.04
C ASP A 264 -14.70 1.19 0.33
N ARG A 265 -15.33 1.07 1.51
CA ARG A 265 -16.34 1.98 2.05
C ARG A 265 -15.78 3.08 2.98
N TYR A 266 -14.46 3.15 3.12
CA TYR A 266 -13.76 4.11 3.99
C TYR A 266 -13.44 5.43 3.34
#